data_e0982256f9913de867c66576b40586c0
#
_entry.id   e0982256f9913de867c66576b40586c0
#
_cell.length_a   1.000
_cell.length_b   1.000
_cell.length_c   1.000
_cell.angle_alpha   90.00
_cell.angle_beta   90.00
_cell.angle_gamma   90.00
#
_symmetry.space_group_name_H-M   'P 1'
#
loop_
_entity.id
_entity.type
_entity.pdbx_description
1 polymer ?
#
loop_
_entity_poly.entity_id
_entity_poly.type
_entity_poly.pdbx_seq_one_letter_code
_entity_poly.pdbx_strand_id
1 'polypeptide(L)'
;MHLLSVVVMVCCFVAAVLTAPAEFYTSQFDNIDIESILRNEKLLDNYFKCLMDEGPCTSEGRFLKNLLPDALNTKCAKCTDKQKKIARRVMTFYFDKYPANSARIIKKYDPENKLKDGLEKALLGAR
;
A
#
# COMPACT_ATOMS: atom_id res chain seq x y z
N MET A 1 3.10 -23.76 -44.60
CA MET A 1 1.92 -22.90 -44.35
C MET A 1 1.32 -23.08 -42.97
N HIS A 2 1.13 -24.29 -42.49
CA HIS A 2 0.57 -24.52 -41.15
C HIS A 2 1.49 -24.06 -40.03
N LEU A 3 2.80 -24.17 -40.17
CA LEU A 3 3.78 -23.69 -39.19
C LEU A 3 3.75 -22.16 -38.99
N LEU A 4 3.57 -21.39 -40.05
CA LEU A 4 3.43 -19.92 -39.98
C LEU A 4 2.16 -19.50 -39.26
N SER A 5 1.06 -20.22 -39.51
CA SER A 5 -0.23 -19.95 -38.87
C SER A 5 -0.18 -20.23 -37.35
N VAL A 6 0.49 -21.32 -36.94
CA VAL A 6 0.66 -21.66 -35.54
C VAL A 6 1.56 -20.66 -34.82
N VAL A 7 2.65 -20.22 -35.47
CA VAL A 7 3.57 -19.22 -34.90
C VAL A 7 2.86 -17.87 -34.69
N VAL A 8 2.05 -17.43 -35.65
CA VAL A 8 1.28 -16.17 -35.51
C VAL A 8 0.25 -16.28 -34.37
N MET A 9 -0.42 -17.43 -34.24
CA MET A 9 -1.38 -17.66 -33.15
C MET A 9 -0.71 -17.63 -31.77
N VAL A 10 0.45 -18.26 -31.62
CA VAL A 10 1.21 -18.28 -30.35
C VAL A 10 1.71 -16.88 -30.00
N CYS A 11 2.17 -16.08 -30.97
CA CYS A 11 2.60 -14.69 -30.76
C CYS A 11 1.44 -13.80 -30.28
N CYS A 12 0.21 -13.97 -30.80
CA CYS A 12 -0.97 -13.23 -30.37
C CYS A 12 -1.34 -13.55 -28.91
N PHE A 13 -1.21 -14.79 -28.47
CA PHE A 13 -1.48 -15.18 -27.09
C PHE A 13 -0.48 -14.57 -26.10
N VAL A 14 0.80 -14.55 -26.44
CA VAL A 14 1.84 -13.95 -25.59
C VAL A 14 1.66 -12.44 -25.48
N ALA A 15 1.30 -11.75 -26.58
CA ALA A 15 1.02 -10.31 -26.56
C ALA A 15 -0.17 -9.96 -25.67
N ALA A 16 -1.23 -10.79 -25.65
CA ALA A 16 -2.41 -10.57 -24.82
C ALA A 16 -2.10 -10.68 -23.31
N VAL A 17 -1.17 -11.55 -22.92
CA VAL A 17 -0.74 -11.69 -21.52
C VAL A 17 0.11 -10.51 -21.07
N LEU A 18 0.94 -9.95 -21.96
CA LEU A 18 1.82 -8.81 -21.66
C LEU A 18 1.08 -7.47 -21.57
N THR A 19 -0.14 -7.39 -22.09
CA THR A 19 -0.96 -6.16 -22.12
C THR A 19 -2.08 -6.17 -21.09
N ALA A 20 -2.13 -7.16 -20.18
CA ALA A 20 -3.13 -7.20 -19.13
C ALA A 20 -2.96 -5.98 -18.20
N PRO A 21 -4.05 -5.23 -17.88
CA PRO A 21 -3.96 -4.07 -16.98
C PRO A 21 -3.56 -4.50 -15.57
N ALA A 22 -2.84 -3.64 -14.85
CA ALA A 22 -2.50 -3.86 -13.46
C ALA A 22 -3.78 -3.88 -12.61
N GLU A 23 -3.87 -4.83 -11.67
CA GLU A 23 -4.98 -4.89 -10.73
C GLU A 23 -4.75 -3.90 -9.59
N PHE A 24 -5.80 -3.18 -9.21
CA PHE A 24 -5.80 -2.30 -8.04
C PHE A 24 -6.26 -3.06 -6.80
N TYR A 25 -5.88 -2.55 -5.62
CA TYR A 25 -6.45 -3.02 -4.36
C TYR A 25 -7.95 -2.73 -4.32
N THR A 26 -8.69 -3.52 -3.53
CA THR A 26 -10.12 -3.29 -3.35
C THR A 26 -10.40 -1.87 -2.85
N SER A 27 -11.45 -1.24 -3.37
CA SER A 27 -11.92 0.08 -2.93
C SER A 27 -12.89 0.01 -1.73
N GLN A 28 -13.10 -1.16 -1.15
CA GLN A 28 -14.07 -1.39 -0.07
C GLN A 28 -13.89 -0.41 1.09
N PHE A 29 -12.65 -0.03 1.41
CA PHE A 29 -12.34 0.86 2.52
C PHE A 29 -11.96 2.29 2.09
N ASP A 30 -12.18 2.65 0.83
CA ASP A 30 -11.80 3.97 0.30
C ASP A 30 -12.62 5.13 0.89
N ASN A 31 -13.79 4.85 1.48
CA ASN A 31 -14.67 5.85 2.07
C ASN A 31 -14.49 6.01 3.59
N ILE A 32 -13.39 5.53 4.15
CA ILE A 32 -13.04 5.71 5.57
C ILE A 32 -12.88 7.20 5.86
N ASP A 33 -13.47 7.66 6.98
CA ASP A 33 -13.24 9.01 7.50
C ASP A 33 -11.89 9.05 8.23
N ILE A 34 -10.84 9.26 7.45
CA ILE A 34 -9.47 9.27 7.97
C ILE A 34 -9.23 10.39 8.99
N GLU A 35 -9.87 11.55 8.81
CA GLU A 35 -9.68 12.68 9.74
C GLU A 35 -10.23 12.37 11.13
N SER A 36 -11.37 11.67 11.22
CA SER A 36 -11.90 11.22 12.51
C SER A 36 -10.96 10.22 13.18
N ILE A 37 -10.36 9.33 12.42
CA ILE A 37 -9.39 8.34 12.93
C ILE A 37 -8.15 9.06 13.45
N LEU A 38 -7.60 10.00 12.70
CA LEU A 38 -6.39 10.73 13.08
C LEU A 38 -6.57 11.59 14.35
N ARG A 39 -7.79 12.05 14.62
CA ARG A 39 -8.11 12.80 15.84
C ARG A 39 -8.37 11.91 17.06
N ASN A 40 -8.51 10.61 16.87
CA ASN A 40 -8.81 9.67 17.95
C ASN A 40 -7.55 8.88 18.34
N GLU A 41 -6.87 9.34 19.39
CA GLU A 41 -5.61 8.74 19.85
C GLU A 41 -5.75 7.26 20.23
N LYS A 42 -6.85 6.89 20.89
CA LYS A 42 -7.09 5.50 21.26
C LYS A 42 -7.26 4.62 20.04
N LEU A 43 -7.97 5.09 19.03
CA LEU A 43 -8.18 4.36 17.79
C LEU A 43 -6.87 4.19 17.01
N LEU A 44 -6.05 5.25 16.94
CA LEU A 44 -4.72 5.20 16.35
C LEU A 44 -3.82 4.18 17.07
N ASP A 45 -3.87 4.15 18.39
CA ASP A 45 -3.09 3.18 19.18
C ASP A 45 -3.54 1.75 18.87
N ASN A 46 -4.84 1.52 18.71
CA ASN A 46 -5.37 0.22 18.33
C ASN A 46 -4.88 -0.22 16.93
N TYR A 47 -4.88 0.69 15.97
CA TYR A 47 -4.32 0.42 14.63
C TYR A 47 -2.82 0.12 14.72
N PHE A 48 -2.08 0.89 15.48
CA PHE A 48 -0.65 0.66 15.69
C PHE A 48 -0.38 -0.73 16.28
N LYS A 49 -1.10 -1.12 17.33
CA LYS A 49 -0.95 -2.44 17.95
C LYS A 49 -1.30 -3.56 16.98
N CYS A 50 -2.33 -3.36 16.15
CA CYS A 50 -2.67 -4.30 15.09
C CYS A 50 -1.50 -4.49 14.11
N LEU A 51 -0.92 -3.40 13.62
CA LEU A 51 0.21 -3.45 12.68
C LEU A 51 1.45 -4.09 13.30
N MET A 52 1.66 -3.93 14.59
CA MET A 52 2.81 -4.46 15.33
C MET A 52 2.60 -5.89 15.85
N ASP A 53 1.46 -6.52 15.58
CA ASP A 53 1.07 -7.83 16.14
C ASP A 53 0.97 -7.83 17.66
N GLU A 54 0.65 -6.68 18.25
CA GLU A 54 0.52 -6.48 19.69
C GLU A 54 -0.95 -6.39 20.15
N GLY A 55 -1.91 -6.47 19.24
CA GLY A 55 -3.32 -6.38 19.55
C GLY A 55 -4.20 -6.84 18.39
N PRO A 56 -5.53 -6.95 18.63
CA PRO A 56 -6.48 -7.39 17.62
C PRO A 56 -6.62 -6.36 16.48
N CYS A 57 -6.96 -6.85 15.30
CA CYS A 57 -7.20 -6.03 14.11
C CYS A 57 -8.70 -5.92 13.83
N THR A 58 -9.17 -4.70 13.53
CA THR A 58 -10.45 -4.51 12.83
C THR A 58 -10.32 -4.99 11.39
N SER A 59 -11.42 -5.05 10.64
CA SER A 59 -11.38 -5.39 9.22
C SER A 59 -10.49 -4.43 8.43
N GLU A 60 -10.61 -3.13 8.70
CA GLU A 60 -9.80 -2.07 8.08
C GLU A 60 -8.33 -2.19 8.45
N GLY A 61 -8.04 -2.45 9.72
CA GLY A 61 -6.67 -2.63 10.20
C GLY A 61 -5.99 -3.86 9.59
N ARG A 62 -6.74 -4.95 9.45
CA ARG A 62 -6.24 -6.17 8.80
C ARG A 62 -5.97 -5.94 7.32
N PHE A 63 -6.84 -5.22 6.65
CA PHE A 63 -6.65 -4.82 5.26
C PHE A 63 -5.36 -4.02 5.10
N LEU A 64 -5.16 -2.99 5.91
CA LEU A 64 -3.94 -2.18 5.91
C LEU A 64 -2.70 -3.04 6.18
N LYS A 65 -2.75 -3.89 7.20
CA LYS A 65 -1.63 -4.76 7.57
C LYS A 65 -1.23 -5.69 6.43
N ASN A 66 -2.21 -6.25 5.72
CA ASN A 66 -1.97 -7.20 4.63
C ASN A 66 -1.43 -6.52 3.38
N LEU A 67 -1.89 -5.30 3.07
CA LEU A 67 -1.43 -4.60 1.87
C LEU A 67 -0.11 -3.86 2.05
N LEU A 68 0.26 -3.52 3.27
CA LEU A 68 1.42 -2.67 3.55
C LEU A 68 2.73 -3.19 2.96
N PRO A 69 3.09 -4.49 3.08
CA PRO A 69 4.31 -5.00 2.46
C PRO A 69 4.32 -4.84 0.93
N ASP A 70 3.22 -5.12 0.26
CA ASP A 70 3.12 -4.98 -1.20
C ASP A 70 3.15 -3.52 -1.61
N ALA A 71 2.45 -2.64 -0.89
CA ALA A 71 2.46 -1.20 -1.15
C ALA A 71 3.87 -0.60 -0.99
N LEU A 72 4.63 -1.04 -0.01
CA LEU A 72 6.03 -0.63 0.17
C LEU A 72 6.89 -1.10 -1.00
N ASN A 73 6.80 -2.37 -1.38
CA ASN A 73 7.59 -2.94 -2.46
C ASN A 73 7.27 -2.34 -3.83
N THR A 74 6.01 -2.02 -4.10
CA THR A 74 5.56 -1.52 -5.41
C THR A 74 5.43 0.00 -5.45
N LYS A 75 5.74 0.70 -4.38
CA LYS A 75 5.56 2.16 -4.24
C LYS A 75 4.10 2.57 -4.47
N CYS A 76 3.18 1.78 -3.94
CA CYS A 76 1.74 2.00 -4.09
C CYS A 76 1.24 1.88 -5.54
N ALA A 77 1.88 1.05 -6.36
CA ALA A 77 1.51 0.90 -7.77
C ALA A 77 0.07 0.42 -7.96
N LYS A 78 -0.45 -0.36 -7.00
CA LYS A 78 -1.83 -0.90 -7.01
C LYS A 78 -2.80 -0.09 -6.18
N CYS A 79 -2.37 1.02 -5.60
CA CYS A 79 -3.24 1.88 -4.80
C CYS A 79 -4.19 2.67 -5.70
N THR A 80 -5.46 2.78 -5.27
CA THR A 80 -6.39 3.71 -5.90
C THR A 80 -5.97 5.15 -5.60
N ASP A 81 -6.52 6.12 -6.33
CA ASP A 81 -6.22 7.55 -6.07
C ASP A 81 -6.63 7.96 -4.66
N LYS A 82 -7.76 7.45 -4.15
CA LYS A 82 -8.19 7.69 -2.76
C LYS A 82 -7.24 7.06 -1.75
N GLN A 83 -6.78 5.85 -1.99
CA GLN A 83 -5.80 5.18 -1.14
C GLN A 83 -4.48 5.95 -1.08
N LYS A 84 -4.01 6.49 -2.21
CA LYS A 84 -2.83 7.35 -2.24
C LYS A 84 -3.01 8.62 -1.42
N LYS A 85 -4.19 9.26 -1.49
CA LYS A 85 -4.51 10.45 -0.67
C LYS A 85 -4.52 10.13 0.81
N ILE A 86 -5.15 9.03 1.20
CA ILE A 86 -5.19 8.56 2.60
C ILE A 86 -3.76 8.27 3.09
N ALA A 87 -2.97 7.55 2.30
CA ALA A 87 -1.59 7.23 2.64
C ALA A 87 -0.74 8.49 2.84
N ARG A 88 -0.85 9.48 1.95
CA ARG A 88 -0.15 10.77 2.10
C ARG A 88 -0.52 11.47 3.39
N ARG A 89 -1.82 11.54 3.69
CA ARG A 89 -2.32 12.19 4.90
C ARG A 89 -1.84 11.50 6.17
N VAL A 90 -1.92 10.16 6.20
CA VAL A 90 -1.47 9.35 7.33
C VAL A 90 0.04 9.49 7.52
N MET A 91 0.82 9.39 6.47
CA MET A 91 2.29 9.51 6.56
C MET A 91 2.68 10.88 7.10
N THR A 92 2.13 11.97 6.54
CA THR A 92 2.43 13.33 6.97
C THR A 92 2.07 13.55 8.45
N PHE A 93 0.88 13.11 8.85
CA PHE A 93 0.41 13.30 10.23
C PHE A 93 1.14 12.39 11.22
N TYR A 94 1.21 11.10 10.92
CA TYR A 94 1.67 10.09 11.88
C TYR A 94 3.18 10.16 12.11
N PHE A 95 3.96 10.37 11.07
CA PHE A 95 5.41 10.49 11.21
C PHE A 95 5.81 11.74 12.01
N ASP A 96 5.07 12.82 11.87
CA ASP A 96 5.34 14.05 12.64
C ASP A 96 4.92 13.92 14.10
N LYS A 97 3.75 13.33 14.35
CA LYS A 97 3.19 13.26 15.71
C LYS A 97 3.70 12.08 16.53
N TYR A 98 3.97 10.95 15.88
CA TYR A 98 4.38 9.71 16.54
C TYR A 98 5.68 9.16 15.95
N PRO A 99 6.81 9.89 16.10
CA PRO A 99 8.07 9.46 15.48
C PRO A 99 8.61 8.14 16.03
N ALA A 100 8.45 7.86 17.32
CA ALA A 100 8.90 6.61 17.92
C ALA A 100 8.11 5.39 17.41
N ASN A 101 6.79 5.51 17.34
CA ASN A 101 5.92 4.46 16.79
C ASN A 101 6.19 4.25 15.29
N SER A 102 6.40 5.34 14.56
CA SER A 102 6.74 5.29 13.13
C SER A 102 8.04 4.54 12.90
N ALA A 103 9.06 4.78 13.74
CA ALA A 103 10.33 4.06 13.68
C ALA A 103 10.14 2.55 13.90
N ARG A 104 9.27 2.16 14.82
CA ARG A 104 8.95 0.75 15.07
C ARG A 104 8.26 0.09 13.87
N ILE A 105 7.33 0.78 13.24
CA ILE A 105 6.65 0.30 12.02
C ILE A 105 7.68 0.10 10.90
N ILE A 106 8.53 1.07 10.67
CA ILE A 106 9.58 1.00 9.64
C ILE A 106 10.50 -0.19 9.91
N LYS A 107 10.96 -0.35 11.14
CA LYS A 107 11.84 -1.47 11.51
C LYS A 107 11.20 -2.82 11.21
N LYS A 108 9.89 -2.96 11.42
CA LYS A 108 9.16 -4.21 11.19
C LYS A 108 8.93 -4.49 9.69
N TYR A 109 8.49 -3.48 8.93
CA TYR A 109 8.05 -3.66 7.54
C TYR A 109 9.12 -3.31 6.51
N ASP A 110 10.12 -2.55 6.90
CA ASP A 110 11.25 -2.14 6.05
C ASP A 110 12.57 -2.19 6.85
N PRO A 111 12.96 -3.40 7.32
CA PRO A 111 14.10 -3.54 8.24
C PRO A 111 15.42 -3.06 7.65
N GLU A 112 15.58 -3.07 6.33
CA GLU A 112 16.77 -2.58 5.64
C GLU A 112 16.70 -1.10 5.30
N ASN A 113 15.58 -0.44 5.61
CA ASN A 113 15.32 0.98 5.34
C ASN A 113 15.52 1.37 3.87
N LYS A 114 15.11 0.49 2.96
CA LYS A 114 15.26 0.66 1.51
C LYS A 114 13.97 1.02 0.78
N LEU A 115 12.81 0.71 1.38
CA LEU A 115 11.52 0.80 0.72
C LEU A 115 10.77 2.09 1.02
N LYS A 116 10.91 2.61 2.25
CA LYS A 116 10.21 3.80 2.73
C LYS A 116 10.45 5.02 1.85
N ASP A 117 11.70 5.30 1.51
CA ASP A 117 12.06 6.49 0.72
C ASP A 117 11.42 6.47 -0.66
N GLY A 118 11.36 5.30 -1.29
CA GLY A 118 10.71 5.13 -2.59
C GLY A 118 9.21 5.40 -2.51
N LEU A 119 8.55 4.91 -1.47
CA LEU A 119 7.13 5.15 -1.26
C LEU A 119 6.85 6.62 -0.95
N GLU A 120 7.64 7.26 -0.10
CA GLU A 120 7.52 8.70 0.18
C GLU A 120 7.63 9.54 -1.08
N LYS A 121 8.62 9.28 -1.91
CA LYS A 121 8.79 9.99 -3.19
C LYS A 121 7.60 9.80 -4.11
N ALA A 122 7.07 8.58 -4.18
CA ALA A 122 5.91 8.28 -5.02
C ALA A 122 4.63 8.98 -4.56
N LEU A 123 4.43 9.11 -3.25
CA LEU A 123 3.22 9.67 -2.67
C LEU A 123 3.30 11.17 -2.39
N LEU A 124 4.45 11.66 -1.93
CA LEU A 124 4.63 13.05 -1.48
C LEU A 124 5.35 13.91 -2.52
N GLY A 125 5.83 13.30 -3.60
CA GLY A 125 6.65 13.97 -4.59
C GLY A 125 8.10 14.11 -4.15
N ALA A 126 8.90 14.78 -4.98
CA ALA A 126 10.32 15.01 -4.70
C ALA A 126 10.46 16.02 -3.56
N ARG A 127 10.80 15.55 -2.38
CA ARG A 127 11.19 16.38 -1.25
C ARG A 127 12.68 16.23 -1.01
#